data_351d03927d3a76032ae3a92e481ce427
#
_entry.id   351d03927d3a76032ae3a92e481ce427
#
_cell.length_a   1.000
_cell.length_b   1.000
_cell.length_c   1.000
_cell.angle_alpha   90.00
_cell.angle_beta   90.00
_cell.angle_gamma   90.00
#
_symmetry.space_group_name_H-M   'P 1'
#
loop_
_entity.id
_entity.type
_entity.pdbx_description
1 polymer ?
#
loop_
_entity_poly.entity_id
_entity_poly.type
_entity_poly.pdbx_seq_one_letter_code
_entity_poly.pdbx_strand_id
1 'polypeptide(L)'
;MNVKKVGNVILAVKDLEKSVNFYHNILGMPIKNTRSNWIDLGQSGALLSLRPASAELSIPNDMIMIGFVIGDVESAVNELKSKNVNVDREIHTRAAGKNAIIRDPDGYMISLFEPNFTAEKNIQSGGYIGFTPA
;
A
#
# COMPACT_ATOMS: atom_id res chain seq x y z
N MET A 1 -9.06 -20.74 19.49
CA MET A 1 -9.02 -19.91 18.27
C MET A 1 -7.73 -20.18 17.52
N ASN A 2 -7.78 -20.15 16.22
CA ASN A 2 -6.60 -20.44 15.39
C ASN A 2 -6.56 -19.48 14.21
N VAL A 3 -5.85 -18.39 14.38
CA VAL A 3 -5.67 -17.39 13.32
C VAL A 3 -4.69 -17.94 12.30
N LYS A 4 -5.11 -18.05 11.04
CA LYS A 4 -4.27 -18.62 9.98
C LYS A 4 -3.45 -17.57 9.25
N LYS A 5 -4.02 -16.41 8.98
CA LYS A 5 -3.33 -15.34 8.24
C LYS A 5 -4.13 -14.06 8.30
N VAL A 6 -3.51 -12.96 7.89
CA VAL A 6 -4.22 -11.72 7.62
C VAL A 6 -4.89 -11.89 6.25
N GLY A 7 -6.21 -11.83 6.22
CA GLY A 7 -6.98 -12.02 4.99
C GLY A 7 -7.09 -10.75 4.17
N ASN A 8 -7.39 -9.65 4.83
CA ASN A 8 -7.47 -8.35 4.19
C ASN A 8 -7.22 -7.23 5.18
N VAL A 9 -6.88 -6.07 4.64
CA VAL A 9 -6.87 -4.81 5.36
C VAL A 9 -8.01 -3.98 4.78
N ILE A 10 -8.88 -3.48 5.63
CA ILE A 10 -10.10 -2.77 5.21
C ILE A 10 -9.93 -1.30 5.53
N LEU A 11 -10.04 -0.45 4.51
CA LEU A 11 -9.97 0.99 4.66
C LEU A 11 -11.36 1.60 4.44
N ALA A 12 -11.79 2.42 5.39
CA ALA A 12 -12.97 3.24 5.19
C ALA A 12 -12.53 4.52 4.48
N VAL A 13 -13.15 4.83 3.36
CA VAL A 13 -12.74 5.94 2.49
C VAL A 13 -13.89 6.92 2.29
N LYS A 14 -13.56 8.19 2.13
CA LYS A 14 -14.57 9.23 1.97
C LYS A 14 -15.24 9.19 0.61
N ASP A 15 -14.47 8.87 -0.43
CA ASP A 15 -14.94 8.82 -1.81
C ASP A 15 -14.39 7.55 -2.45
N LEU A 16 -15.26 6.55 -2.59
CA LEU A 16 -14.86 5.24 -3.10
C LEU A 16 -14.28 5.32 -4.51
N GLU A 17 -14.90 6.10 -5.39
CA GLU A 17 -14.41 6.27 -6.75
C GLU A 17 -13.00 6.84 -6.79
N LYS A 18 -12.76 7.86 -6.00
CA LYS A 18 -11.46 8.51 -5.92
C LYS A 18 -10.39 7.55 -5.38
N SER A 19 -10.74 6.77 -4.38
CA SER A 19 -9.82 5.79 -3.81
C SER A 19 -9.54 4.64 -4.76
N VAL A 20 -10.55 4.15 -5.48
CA VAL A 20 -10.34 3.14 -6.52
C VAL A 20 -9.45 3.67 -7.62
N ASN A 21 -9.66 4.91 -8.05
CA ASN A 21 -8.79 5.52 -9.04
C ASN A 21 -7.34 5.54 -8.56
N PHE A 22 -7.13 5.88 -7.30
CA PHE A 22 -5.78 5.93 -6.73
C PHE A 22 -5.14 4.53 -6.72
N TYR A 23 -5.78 3.57 -6.07
CA TYR A 23 -5.16 2.24 -5.90
C TYR A 23 -5.12 1.43 -7.19
N HIS A 24 -6.17 1.48 -7.99
CA HIS A 24 -6.26 0.68 -9.21
C HIS A 24 -5.59 1.36 -10.40
N ASN A 25 -5.95 2.61 -10.70
CA ASN A 25 -5.45 3.28 -11.90
C ASN A 25 -4.06 3.86 -11.69
N ILE A 26 -3.81 4.53 -10.58
CA ILE A 26 -2.52 5.18 -10.34
C ILE A 26 -1.49 4.18 -9.85
N LEU A 27 -1.81 3.37 -8.84
CA LEU A 27 -0.87 2.39 -8.30
C LEU A 27 -0.83 1.07 -9.07
N GLY A 28 -1.84 0.79 -9.88
CA GLY A 28 -1.86 -0.40 -10.72
C GLY A 28 -2.32 -1.68 -10.02
N MET A 29 -2.98 -1.59 -8.88
CA MET A 29 -3.49 -2.79 -8.21
C MET A 29 -4.66 -3.38 -8.98
N PRO A 30 -4.69 -4.69 -9.23
CA PRO A 30 -5.83 -5.30 -9.89
C PRO A 30 -7.04 -5.33 -8.98
N ILE A 31 -8.23 -5.17 -9.58
CA ILE A 31 -9.49 -5.36 -8.86
C ILE A 31 -9.79 -6.85 -8.86
N LYS A 32 -9.97 -7.42 -7.68
CA LYS A 32 -10.29 -8.84 -7.55
C LYS A 32 -11.78 -9.10 -7.43
N ASN A 33 -12.46 -8.33 -6.58
CA ASN A 33 -13.90 -8.47 -6.37
C ASN A 33 -14.54 -7.10 -6.26
N THR A 34 -15.78 -7.02 -6.74
CA THR A 34 -16.61 -5.84 -6.59
C THR A 34 -17.96 -6.28 -6.06
N ARG A 35 -18.38 -5.68 -4.97
CA ARG A 35 -19.71 -5.89 -4.42
C ARG A 35 -20.27 -4.53 -4.07
N SER A 36 -21.50 -4.28 -4.37
CA SER A 36 -22.21 -3.05 -4.00
C SER A 36 -21.31 -1.85 -3.69
N ASN A 37 -20.95 -1.64 -2.44
CA ASN A 37 -20.06 -0.55 -2.00
C ASN A 37 -18.76 -1.10 -1.42
N TRP A 38 -18.22 -2.17 -2.02
CA TRP A 38 -17.03 -2.85 -1.50
C TRP A 38 -16.15 -3.27 -2.65
N ILE A 39 -14.89 -2.92 -2.59
CA ILE A 39 -13.91 -3.25 -3.63
C ILE A 39 -12.74 -3.98 -2.97
N ASP A 40 -12.39 -5.15 -3.48
CA ASP A 40 -11.19 -5.87 -3.06
C ASP A 40 -10.12 -5.71 -4.13
N LEU A 41 -8.94 -5.29 -3.71
CA LEU A 41 -7.79 -5.05 -4.59
C LEU A 41 -6.66 -6.00 -4.23
N GLY A 42 -5.97 -6.51 -5.23
CA GLY A 42 -4.85 -7.42 -5.07
C GLY A 42 -5.03 -8.69 -5.86
N GLN A 43 -4.05 -9.59 -5.80
CA GLN A 43 -4.10 -10.86 -6.50
C GLN A 43 -3.97 -12.05 -5.56
N SER A 44 -2.94 -12.03 -4.74
CA SER A 44 -2.60 -13.10 -3.82
C SER A 44 -2.13 -12.50 -2.51
N GLY A 45 -2.16 -13.29 -1.45
CA GLY A 45 -1.85 -12.80 -0.13
C GLY A 45 -3.00 -11.97 0.45
N ALA A 46 -2.69 -11.03 1.31
CA ALA A 46 -3.70 -10.15 1.89
C ALA A 46 -4.25 -9.20 0.85
N LEU A 47 -5.55 -9.00 0.86
CA LEU A 47 -6.21 -8.05 -0.04
C LEU A 47 -6.33 -6.70 0.65
N LEU A 48 -6.34 -5.65 -0.15
CA LEU A 48 -6.73 -4.33 0.30
C LEU A 48 -8.19 -4.13 -0.06
N SER A 49 -9.03 -3.89 0.94
CA SER A 49 -10.47 -3.73 0.71
C SER A 49 -10.87 -2.30 1.01
N LEU A 50 -11.69 -1.73 0.14
CA LEU A 50 -12.17 -0.37 0.29
C LEU A 50 -13.68 -0.40 0.52
N ARG A 51 -14.13 0.38 1.51
CA ARG A 51 -15.56 0.59 1.74
C ARG A 51 -15.81 2.07 2.00
N PRO A 52 -16.98 2.60 1.66
CA PRO A 52 -17.28 3.98 1.99
C PRO A 52 -17.42 4.17 3.49
N ALA A 53 -16.93 5.30 3.97
CA ALA A 53 -17.10 5.68 5.36
C ALA A 53 -18.59 6.00 5.61
N SER A 54 -19.13 5.52 6.73
CA SER A 54 -20.52 5.77 7.09
C SER A 54 -20.71 7.11 7.79
N ALA A 55 -19.62 7.72 8.24
CA ALA A 55 -19.64 9.01 8.93
C ALA A 55 -18.35 9.74 8.61
N GLU A 56 -18.29 11.01 8.95
CA GLU A 56 -17.07 11.77 8.78
C GLU A 56 -15.96 11.18 9.65
N LEU A 57 -14.84 10.85 9.04
CA LEU A 57 -13.72 10.23 9.73
C LEU A 57 -12.58 11.23 9.96
N SER A 58 -11.89 11.04 11.06
CA SER A 58 -10.61 11.71 11.28
C SER A 58 -9.59 11.18 10.28
N ILE A 59 -8.65 12.02 9.92
CA ILE A 59 -7.53 11.60 9.09
C ILE A 59 -6.71 10.58 9.87
N PRO A 60 -6.34 9.44 9.28
CA PRO A 60 -5.52 8.45 9.94
C PRO A 60 -4.18 9.06 10.36
N ASN A 61 -3.72 8.66 11.52
CA ASN A 61 -2.40 9.05 11.98
C ASN A 61 -1.34 8.06 11.49
N ASP A 62 -0.13 8.17 11.99
CA ASP A 62 0.99 7.37 11.53
C ASP A 62 1.12 6.02 12.22
N MET A 63 0.10 5.61 12.96
CA MET A 63 0.13 4.34 13.69
C MET A 63 -0.08 3.14 12.79
N ILE A 64 -0.67 3.33 11.62
CA ILE A 64 -0.88 2.26 10.65
C ILE A 64 -0.28 2.70 9.32
N MET A 65 0.54 1.84 8.76
CA MET A 65 1.14 2.07 7.45
C MET A 65 0.95 0.82 6.61
N ILE A 66 0.49 1.00 5.38
CA ILE A 66 0.35 -0.12 4.45
C ILE A 66 1.62 -0.18 3.63
N GLY A 67 2.23 -1.35 3.56
CA GLY A 67 3.46 -1.53 2.82
C GLY A 67 3.21 -2.27 1.52
N PHE A 68 3.76 -1.76 0.42
CA PHE A 68 3.78 -2.43 -0.87
C PHE A 68 5.21 -2.70 -1.29
N VAL A 69 5.45 -3.91 -1.79
CA VAL A 69 6.73 -4.26 -2.40
C VAL A 69 6.66 -3.94 -3.88
N ILE A 70 7.62 -3.17 -4.36
CA ILE A 70 7.67 -2.76 -5.78
C ILE A 70 9.08 -2.99 -6.34
N GLY A 71 9.20 -2.97 -7.67
CA GLY A 71 10.46 -3.29 -8.33
C GLY A 71 11.43 -2.13 -8.44
N ASP A 72 10.93 -0.90 -8.55
CA ASP A 72 11.78 0.29 -8.78
C ASP A 72 11.15 1.50 -8.12
N VAL A 73 11.63 1.82 -6.92
CA VAL A 73 11.04 2.90 -6.14
C VAL A 73 11.34 4.28 -6.73
N GLU A 74 12.50 4.46 -7.36
CA GLU A 74 12.84 5.76 -7.96
C GLU A 74 11.90 6.08 -9.11
N SER A 75 11.70 5.13 -10.01
CA SER A 75 10.79 5.27 -11.13
C SER A 75 9.35 5.49 -10.64
N ALA A 76 8.94 4.73 -9.64
CA ALA A 76 7.59 4.86 -9.07
C ALA A 76 7.36 6.24 -8.47
N VAL A 77 8.29 6.74 -7.67
CA VAL A 77 8.16 8.06 -7.04
C VAL A 77 8.08 9.16 -8.09
N ASN A 78 8.92 9.10 -9.13
CA ASN A 78 8.89 10.09 -10.21
C ASN A 78 7.54 10.08 -10.93
N GLU A 79 7.02 8.89 -11.24
CA GLU A 79 5.72 8.76 -11.86
C GLU A 79 4.61 9.31 -10.98
N LEU A 80 4.62 8.98 -9.70
CA LEU A 80 3.60 9.44 -8.76
C LEU A 80 3.62 10.95 -8.59
N LYS A 81 4.81 11.54 -8.53
CA LYS A 81 4.93 13.01 -8.49
C LYS A 81 4.32 13.65 -9.72
N SER A 82 4.51 13.06 -10.89
CA SER A 82 3.92 13.58 -12.13
C SER A 82 2.40 13.51 -12.13
N LYS A 83 1.83 12.66 -11.30
CA LYS A 83 0.39 12.51 -11.13
C LYS A 83 -0.14 13.22 -9.88
N ASN A 84 0.67 14.10 -9.30
CA ASN A 84 0.31 14.91 -8.13
C ASN A 84 -0.02 14.08 -6.88
N VAL A 85 0.60 12.94 -6.74
CA VAL A 85 0.50 12.15 -5.53
C VAL A 85 1.40 12.77 -4.46
N ASN A 86 0.89 12.87 -3.23
CA ASN A 86 1.63 13.43 -2.13
C ASN A 86 2.73 12.47 -1.67
N VAL A 87 3.99 12.87 -1.82
CA VAL A 87 5.13 12.12 -1.31
C VAL A 87 5.49 12.68 0.06
N ASP A 88 5.19 11.92 1.09
CA ASP A 88 5.37 12.34 2.47
C ASP A 88 6.82 12.25 2.91
N ARG A 89 7.54 11.23 2.44
CA ARG A 89 8.97 11.07 2.68
C ARG A 89 9.65 10.55 1.42
N GLU A 90 10.69 11.27 1.02
CA GLU A 90 11.48 10.91 -0.15
C GLU A 90 12.25 9.59 0.06
N ILE A 91 12.82 9.08 -1.01
CA ILE A 91 13.49 7.80 -1.00
C ILE A 91 14.59 7.75 0.07
N HIS A 92 14.53 6.71 0.87
CA HIS A 92 15.47 6.45 1.94
C HIS A 92 16.12 5.09 1.69
N THR A 93 17.44 5.04 1.68
CA THR A 93 18.18 3.80 1.43
C THR A 93 18.66 3.23 2.75
N ARG A 94 18.36 1.94 2.95
CA ARG A 94 18.76 1.20 4.14
C ARG A 94 19.34 -0.15 3.72
N ALA A 95 19.83 -0.92 4.69
CA ALA A 95 20.41 -2.23 4.43
C ALA A 95 19.42 -3.18 3.72
N ALA A 96 18.15 -3.14 4.10
CA ALA A 96 17.14 -4.02 3.52
C ALA A 96 16.68 -3.59 2.14
N GLY A 97 16.86 -2.33 1.77
CA GLY A 97 16.42 -1.81 0.48
C GLY A 97 16.11 -0.32 0.54
N LYS A 98 15.33 0.14 -0.43
CA LYS A 98 14.94 1.54 -0.54
C LYS A 98 13.45 1.68 -0.27
N ASN A 99 13.06 2.73 0.43
CA ASN A 99 11.63 3.00 0.57
C ASN A 99 11.31 4.48 0.49
N ALA A 100 10.07 4.76 0.13
CA ALA A 100 9.48 6.08 0.14
C ALA A 100 8.10 5.99 0.76
N ILE A 101 7.60 7.09 1.31
CA ILE A 101 6.28 7.12 1.92
C ILE A 101 5.40 8.09 1.16
N ILE A 102 4.23 7.63 0.76
CA ILE A 102 3.22 8.44 0.11
C ILE A 102 1.94 8.43 0.94
N ARG A 103 1.01 9.31 0.59
CA ARG A 103 -0.32 9.36 1.20
C ARG A 103 -1.37 9.08 0.14
N ASP A 104 -2.38 8.32 0.53
CA ASP A 104 -3.54 8.13 -0.33
C ASP A 104 -4.49 9.34 -0.23
N PRO A 105 -5.60 9.36 -1.00
CA PRO A 105 -6.52 10.51 -0.98
C PRO A 105 -7.13 10.82 0.38
N ASP A 106 -7.23 9.85 1.27
CA ASP A 106 -7.77 10.03 2.62
C ASP A 106 -6.69 10.32 3.66
N GLY A 107 -5.42 10.26 3.27
CA GLY A 107 -4.30 10.49 4.17
C GLY A 107 -3.70 9.22 4.76
N TYR A 108 -4.13 8.04 4.34
CA TYR A 108 -3.51 6.79 4.79
C TYR A 108 -2.06 6.73 4.33
N MET A 109 -1.19 6.32 5.23
CA MET A 109 0.24 6.24 4.99
C MET A 109 0.58 4.96 4.24
N ILE A 110 1.36 5.08 3.18
CA ILE A 110 1.76 3.96 2.33
C ILE A 110 3.27 3.96 2.18
N SER A 111 3.88 2.81 2.49
CA SER A 111 5.30 2.59 2.24
C SER A 111 5.48 1.87 0.92
N LEU A 112 6.27 2.43 0.04
CA LEU A 112 6.70 1.78 -1.19
C LEU A 112 8.10 1.26 -0.95
N PHE A 113 8.29 -0.04 -1.01
CA PHE A 113 9.55 -0.68 -0.65
C PHE A 113 10.11 -1.47 -1.82
N GLU A 114 11.37 -1.18 -2.14
CA GLU A 114 12.15 -1.95 -3.11
C GLU A 114 13.20 -2.72 -2.33
N PRO A 115 13.07 -4.04 -2.20
CA PRO A 115 14.07 -4.83 -1.49
C PRO A 115 15.36 -4.90 -2.28
N ASN A 116 16.50 -4.94 -1.59
CA ASN A 116 17.76 -5.22 -2.25
C ASN A 116 17.84 -6.73 -2.54
N PHE A 117 18.92 -7.15 -3.24
CA PHE A 117 19.06 -8.54 -3.65
C PHE A 117 18.96 -9.53 -2.48
N THR A 118 19.55 -9.18 -1.33
CA THR A 118 19.52 -10.06 -0.15
C THR A 118 18.10 -10.13 0.42
N ALA A 119 17.40 -9.00 0.47
CA ALA A 119 16.03 -8.95 0.96
C ALA A 119 15.10 -9.77 0.07
N GLU A 120 15.26 -9.73 -1.25
CA GLU A 120 14.49 -10.54 -2.18
C GLU A 120 14.67 -12.04 -1.92
N LYS A 121 15.89 -12.48 -1.69
CA LYS A 121 16.16 -13.88 -1.36
C LYS A 121 15.42 -14.32 -0.10
N ASN A 122 15.41 -13.48 0.92
CA ASN A 122 14.70 -13.79 2.15
C ASN A 122 13.20 -13.88 1.94
N ILE A 123 12.64 -13.01 1.11
CA ILE A 123 11.23 -13.06 0.76
C ILE A 123 10.92 -14.37 0.03
N GLN A 124 11.76 -14.77 -0.92
CA GLN A 124 11.59 -16.00 -1.69
C GLN A 124 11.66 -17.24 -0.81
N SER A 125 12.45 -17.22 0.23
CA SER A 125 12.55 -18.34 1.15
C SER A 125 11.43 -18.38 2.19
N GLY A 126 10.43 -17.52 2.06
CA GLY A 126 9.28 -17.48 2.96
C GLY A 126 9.41 -16.52 4.10
N GLY A 127 10.56 -15.91 4.28
CA GLY A 127 10.73 -14.85 5.25
C GLY A 127 10.17 -13.54 4.72
N TYR A 128 9.47 -12.80 5.56
CA TYR A 128 8.92 -11.53 5.15
C TYR A 128 9.63 -10.40 5.87
N ILE A 129 10.47 -9.68 5.16
CA ILE A 129 11.28 -8.62 5.74
C ILE A 129 11.09 -7.27 5.04
N GLY A 130 10.14 -7.18 4.10
CA GLY A 130 9.95 -5.98 3.31
C GLY A 130 9.72 -4.73 4.14
N PHE A 131 9.07 -4.88 5.28
CA PHE A 131 8.71 -3.75 6.12
C PHE A 131 9.44 -3.73 7.45
N THR A 132 10.46 -4.56 7.60
CA THR A 132 11.30 -4.53 8.79
C THR A 132 12.03 -3.19 8.84
N PRO A 133 11.95 -2.46 9.94
CA PRO A 133 12.73 -1.24 10.08
C PRO A 133 14.20 -1.57 10.00
N ALA A 134 14.91 -0.84 9.22
CA ALA A 134 16.33 -1.11 9.03
C ALA A 134 17.14 0.11 9.34
#